data_f31a1dcf01a9cbb14d08cc8d4b704983
#
_entry.id   f31a1dcf01a9cbb14d08cc8d4b704983
#
_cell.length_a   1.000
_cell.length_b   1.000
_cell.length_c   1.000
_cell.angle_alpha   90.00
_cell.angle_beta   90.00
_cell.angle_gamma   90.00
#
_symmetry.space_group_name_H-M   'P 1'
#
loop_
_entity.id
_entity.type
_entity.pdbx_description
1 polymer ?
#
loop_
_entity_poly.entity_id
_entity_poly.type
_entity_poly.pdbx_seq_one_letter_code
_entity_poly.pdbx_strand_id
1 'polypeptide(L)'
;MVRDGHRVGNHSLTHGRPLGELGKQETIAEIATAHEILRGFTGENFLFRPWGTEGQLDRRCLNRTAVNYLVSGKYTCVLWNSVPRDWADPVGWIDRALADVRAREHTLMVVHDLPSGAMDGLPRFLDELDRSGVAVTAELPTECVPIVGGRIISPVDHLMPLDN
;
A
#
# COMPACT_ATOMS: atom_id res chain seq x y z
N MET A 1 16.10 5.41 -7.09
CA MET A 1 15.12 4.83 -6.15
C MET A 1 15.78 3.85 -5.17
N VAL A 2 16.08 2.56 -5.50
CA VAL A 2 16.69 1.62 -4.51
C VAL A 2 18.04 2.12 -4.00
N ARG A 3 18.89 2.68 -4.87
CA ARG A 3 20.18 3.29 -4.48
C ARG A 3 20.03 4.49 -3.55
N ASP A 4 18.88 5.14 -3.56
CA ASP A 4 18.58 6.32 -2.73
C ASP A 4 17.85 5.93 -1.43
N GLY A 5 17.80 4.62 -1.11
CA GLY A 5 17.22 4.11 0.12
C GLY A 5 15.70 3.83 0.08
N HIS A 6 15.06 3.98 -1.09
CA HIS A 6 13.65 3.63 -1.22
C HIS A 6 13.44 2.12 -1.20
N ARG A 7 12.39 1.67 -0.54
CA ARG A 7 11.97 0.27 -0.55
C ARG A 7 11.03 0.02 -1.71
N VAL A 8 11.20 -1.13 -2.36
CA VAL A 8 10.31 -1.61 -3.43
C VAL A 8 9.39 -2.68 -2.86
N GLY A 9 8.11 -2.59 -3.14
CA GLY A 9 7.09 -3.56 -2.72
C GLY A 9 6.27 -4.05 -3.91
N ASN A 10 5.66 -5.20 -3.74
CA ASN A 10 4.74 -5.81 -4.69
C ASN A 10 3.34 -5.21 -4.51
N HIS A 11 2.70 -4.81 -5.61
CA HIS A 11 1.34 -4.24 -5.61
C HIS A 11 0.41 -4.97 -6.59
N SER A 12 0.55 -6.29 -6.72
CA SER A 12 -0.01 -7.16 -7.75
C SER A 12 0.62 -6.95 -9.15
N LEU A 13 0.31 -7.86 -10.07
CA LEU A 13 0.86 -7.83 -11.42
C LEU A 13 0.13 -6.84 -12.32
N THR A 14 -1.20 -6.94 -12.35
CA THR A 14 -2.01 -6.22 -13.33
C THR A 14 -2.73 -5.01 -12.75
N HIS A 15 -2.91 -4.95 -11.44
CA HIS A 15 -3.75 -3.94 -10.77
C HIS A 15 -5.17 -3.89 -11.35
N GLY A 16 -5.66 -5.03 -11.84
CA GLY A 16 -6.92 -5.13 -12.61
C GLY A 16 -8.16 -5.26 -11.72
N ARG A 17 -8.18 -6.28 -10.86
CA ARG A 17 -9.26 -6.54 -9.90
C ARG A 17 -8.68 -6.78 -8.49
N PRO A 18 -9.43 -6.43 -7.43
CA PRO A 18 -9.02 -6.74 -6.07
C PRO A 18 -8.85 -8.25 -5.87
N LEU A 19 -7.89 -8.66 -5.08
CA LEU A 19 -7.62 -10.08 -4.84
C LEU A 19 -8.81 -10.82 -4.22
N GLY A 20 -9.67 -10.11 -3.48
CA GLY A 20 -10.90 -10.67 -2.90
C GLY A 20 -11.92 -11.14 -3.93
N GLU A 21 -11.82 -10.68 -5.17
CA GLU A 21 -12.71 -11.03 -6.28
C GLU A 21 -12.10 -12.10 -7.21
N LEU A 22 -10.87 -12.53 -6.94
CA LEU A 22 -10.14 -13.46 -7.79
C LEU A 22 -10.25 -14.91 -7.28
N GLY A 23 -10.19 -15.85 -8.23
CA GLY A 23 -10.04 -17.27 -7.94
C GLY A 23 -8.62 -17.60 -7.41
N LYS A 24 -8.46 -18.79 -6.83
CA LYS A 24 -7.20 -19.22 -6.21
C LYS A 24 -5.99 -19.08 -7.13
N GLN A 25 -6.08 -19.56 -8.37
CA GLN A 25 -4.97 -19.55 -9.32
C GLN A 25 -4.60 -18.13 -9.75
N GLU A 26 -5.60 -17.30 -10.04
CA GLU A 26 -5.42 -15.89 -10.41
C GLU A 26 -4.75 -15.10 -9.28
N THR A 27 -5.23 -15.30 -8.03
CA THR A 27 -4.64 -14.64 -6.84
C THR A 27 -3.15 -14.97 -6.70
N ILE A 28 -2.79 -16.24 -6.84
CA ILE A 28 -1.38 -16.67 -6.76
C ILE A 28 -0.58 -16.03 -7.91
N ALA A 29 -1.10 -16.03 -9.13
CA ALA A 29 -0.43 -15.47 -10.29
C ALA A 29 -0.17 -13.97 -10.14
N GLU A 30 -1.15 -13.21 -9.65
CA GLU A 30 -1.02 -11.76 -9.40
C GLU A 30 0.12 -11.44 -8.42
N ILE A 31 0.29 -12.24 -7.37
CA ILE A 31 1.34 -12.00 -6.38
C ILE A 31 2.69 -12.58 -6.85
N ALA A 32 2.70 -13.83 -7.30
CA ALA A 32 3.92 -14.55 -7.61
C ALA A 32 4.65 -13.97 -8.82
N THR A 33 3.92 -13.67 -9.91
CA THR A 33 4.55 -13.14 -11.13
C THR A 33 5.13 -11.76 -10.89
N ALA A 34 4.41 -10.88 -10.20
CA ALA A 34 4.94 -9.58 -9.82
C ALA A 34 6.18 -9.71 -8.90
N HIS A 35 6.18 -10.67 -7.97
CA HIS A 35 7.33 -10.94 -7.11
C HIS A 35 8.56 -11.34 -7.93
N GLU A 36 8.42 -12.25 -8.88
CA GLU A 36 9.55 -12.68 -9.74
C GLU A 36 10.15 -11.51 -10.52
N ILE A 37 9.32 -10.60 -11.04
CA ILE A 37 9.78 -9.40 -11.75
C ILE A 37 10.56 -8.48 -10.80
N LEU A 38 10.11 -8.35 -9.56
CA LEU A 38 10.68 -7.44 -8.57
C LEU A 38 11.82 -8.03 -7.75
N ARG A 39 12.10 -9.34 -7.85
CA ARG A 39 13.07 -10.08 -7.02
C ARG A 39 14.45 -9.40 -6.93
N GLY A 40 14.93 -8.79 -8.00
CA GLY A 40 16.22 -8.09 -8.03
C GLY A 40 16.22 -6.74 -7.29
N PHE A 41 15.06 -6.24 -6.86
CA PHE A 41 14.88 -4.92 -6.26
C PHE A 41 14.35 -4.94 -4.83
N THR A 42 13.78 -6.07 -4.39
CA THR A 42 13.07 -6.22 -3.09
C THR A 42 14.01 -6.84 -2.09
N GLY A 43 15.05 -6.70 -1.68
CA GLY A 43 15.85 -7.32 -0.61
C GLY A 43 15.18 -8.57 0.03
N GLU A 44 15.55 -8.91 1.25
CA GLU A 44 15.01 -10.08 1.97
C GLU A 44 13.59 -9.85 2.56
N ASN A 45 13.15 -8.62 2.66
CA ASN A 45 11.85 -8.24 3.22
C ASN A 45 10.84 -7.97 2.11
N PHE A 46 10.06 -8.97 1.78
CA PHE A 46 9.04 -8.86 0.74
C PHE A 46 7.84 -8.04 1.23
N LEU A 47 7.76 -6.80 0.78
CA LEU A 47 6.60 -5.95 1.02
C LEU A 47 5.51 -6.24 -0.01
N PHE A 48 4.28 -6.35 0.45
CA PHE A 48 3.10 -6.47 -0.40
C PHE A 48 2.03 -5.48 0.03
N ARG A 49 1.47 -4.72 -0.90
CA ARG A 49 0.31 -3.88 -0.67
C ARG A 49 -0.85 -4.37 -1.53
N PRO A 50 -2.02 -4.72 -0.95
CA PRO A 50 -3.20 -5.06 -1.74
C PRO A 50 -3.72 -3.83 -2.48
N TRP A 51 -4.41 -4.06 -3.59
CA TRP A 51 -5.16 -3.02 -4.27
C TRP A 51 -6.48 -2.77 -3.54
N GLY A 52 -6.83 -1.50 -3.34
CA GLY A 52 -8.09 -1.08 -2.71
C GLY A 52 -8.93 -0.23 -3.65
N THR A 53 -10.16 -0.63 -3.91
CA THR A 53 -11.08 0.10 -4.79
C THR A 53 -11.28 1.52 -4.28
N GLU A 54 -10.97 2.51 -5.09
CA GLU A 54 -11.04 3.93 -4.73
C GLU A 54 -10.29 4.30 -3.43
N GLY A 55 -9.23 3.53 -3.12
CA GLY A 55 -8.43 3.72 -1.91
C GLY A 55 -9.07 3.17 -0.63
N GLN A 56 -10.16 2.43 -0.71
CA GLN A 56 -10.82 1.85 0.45
C GLN A 56 -10.20 0.52 0.88
N LEU A 57 -10.04 0.35 2.18
CA LEU A 57 -9.73 -0.93 2.81
C LEU A 57 -11.03 -1.66 3.13
N ASP A 58 -11.44 -2.55 2.25
CA ASP A 58 -12.68 -3.30 2.38
C ASP A 58 -12.47 -4.79 2.11
N ARG A 59 -13.56 -5.56 2.18
CA ARG A 59 -13.57 -7.02 2.03
C ARG A 59 -13.11 -7.54 0.66
N ARG A 60 -12.83 -6.65 -0.29
CA ARG A 60 -12.31 -7.00 -1.62
C ARG A 60 -10.78 -6.98 -1.69
N CYS A 61 -10.10 -6.38 -0.71
CA CYS A 61 -8.64 -6.20 -0.75
C CYS A 61 -7.87 -7.51 -0.82
N LEU A 62 -8.31 -8.52 -0.06
CA LEU A 62 -7.65 -9.83 0.05
C LEU A 62 -8.69 -10.95 -0.06
N ASN A 63 -8.19 -12.17 -0.23
CA ASN A 63 -8.94 -13.41 -0.01
C ASN A 63 -8.08 -14.40 0.82
N ARG A 64 -8.66 -15.51 1.23
CA ARG A 64 -7.96 -16.53 2.02
C ARG A 64 -6.68 -17.05 1.34
N THR A 65 -6.71 -17.17 0.01
CA THR A 65 -5.55 -17.61 -0.79
C THR A 65 -4.41 -16.58 -0.71
N ALA A 66 -4.72 -15.29 -0.84
CA ALA A 66 -3.74 -14.22 -0.71
C ALA A 66 -3.10 -14.22 0.68
N VAL A 67 -3.92 -14.25 1.74
CA VAL A 67 -3.41 -14.29 3.13
C VAL A 67 -2.49 -15.49 3.34
N ASN A 68 -2.90 -16.68 2.94
CA ASN A 68 -2.10 -17.90 3.08
C ASN A 68 -0.78 -17.79 2.28
N TYR A 69 -0.83 -17.23 1.08
CA TYR A 69 0.36 -17.02 0.25
C TYR A 69 1.34 -16.04 0.91
N LEU A 70 0.85 -14.91 1.41
CA LEU A 70 1.66 -13.90 2.10
C LEU A 70 2.31 -14.47 3.37
N VAL A 71 1.55 -15.24 4.15
CA VAL A 71 2.06 -15.91 5.36
C VAL A 71 3.14 -16.92 5.02
N SER A 72 2.88 -17.85 4.11
CA SER A 72 3.83 -18.91 3.74
C SER A 72 5.08 -18.36 3.05
N GLY A 73 4.96 -17.29 2.27
CA GLY A 73 6.04 -16.60 1.60
C GLY A 73 6.80 -15.58 2.47
N LYS A 74 6.46 -15.48 3.77
CA LYS A 74 7.07 -14.53 4.73
C LYS A 74 6.98 -13.06 4.29
N TYR A 75 5.88 -12.67 3.65
CA TYR A 75 5.65 -11.28 3.28
C TYR A 75 5.29 -10.41 4.48
N THR A 76 5.55 -9.13 4.33
CA THR A 76 4.98 -8.07 5.16
C THR A 76 3.90 -7.37 4.36
N CYS A 77 2.64 -7.47 4.83
CA CYS A 77 1.51 -6.81 4.20
C CYS A 77 1.40 -5.38 4.72
N VAL A 78 1.40 -4.42 3.81
CA VAL A 78 1.37 -2.98 4.12
C VAL A 78 0.08 -2.40 3.60
N LEU A 79 -0.75 -1.90 4.50
CA LEU A 79 -1.96 -1.15 4.22
C LEU A 79 -1.65 0.36 4.23
N TRP A 80 -2.67 1.18 4.44
CA TRP A 80 -2.54 2.64 4.54
C TRP A 80 -3.60 3.20 5.49
N ASN A 81 -3.39 4.43 5.94
CA ASN A 81 -4.37 5.16 6.74
C ASN A 81 -4.69 6.57 6.16
N SER A 82 -4.09 6.91 5.01
CA SER A 82 -4.37 8.16 4.28
C SER A 82 -4.38 7.92 2.78
N VAL A 83 -5.43 8.43 2.12
CA VAL A 83 -5.60 8.39 0.66
C VAL A 83 -6.14 9.75 0.20
N PRO A 84 -5.29 10.70 -0.16
CA PRO A 84 -5.70 12.06 -0.51
C PRO A 84 -6.36 12.18 -1.90
N ARG A 85 -6.50 11.06 -2.64
CA ARG A 85 -7.18 10.96 -3.94
C ARG A 85 -6.56 11.87 -5.01
N ASP A 86 -5.25 11.84 -5.08
CA ASP A 86 -4.44 12.58 -6.04
C ASP A 86 -4.80 12.29 -7.51
N TRP A 87 -5.25 11.07 -7.82
CA TRP A 87 -5.73 10.69 -9.15
C TRP A 87 -7.04 11.35 -9.56
N ALA A 88 -7.91 11.68 -8.60
CA ALA A 88 -9.23 12.26 -8.85
C ALA A 88 -9.22 13.79 -8.79
N ASP A 89 -8.34 14.37 -8.00
CA ASP A 89 -8.20 15.82 -7.83
C ASP A 89 -6.72 16.18 -7.69
N PRO A 90 -6.04 16.41 -8.82
CA PRO A 90 -4.60 16.69 -8.86
C PRO A 90 -4.15 17.96 -8.16
N VAL A 91 -5.07 18.86 -7.84
CA VAL A 91 -4.77 20.14 -7.18
C VAL A 91 -5.08 20.08 -5.68
N GLY A 92 -6.25 19.62 -5.32
CA GLY A 92 -6.74 19.62 -3.95
C GLY A 92 -6.22 18.47 -3.08
N TRP A 93 -5.49 17.51 -3.63
CA TRP A 93 -4.96 16.38 -2.85
C TRP A 93 -4.01 16.82 -1.73
N ILE A 94 -3.24 17.90 -1.95
CA ILE A 94 -2.25 18.38 -0.96
C ILE A 94 -2.95 18.84 0.31
N ASP A 95 -4.05 19.59 0.20
CA ASP A 95 -4.77 20.08 1.37
C ASP A 95 -5.39 18.93 2.18
N ARG A 96 -5.89 17.89 1.50
CA ARG A 96 -6.37 16.65 2.15
C ARG A 96 -5.24 15.87 2.80
N ALA A 97 -4.11 15.74 2.11
CA ALA A 97 -2.92 15.09 2.63
C ALA A 97 -2.41 15.78 3.91
N LEU A 98 -2.32 17.11 3.90
CA LEU A 98 -1.91 17.88 5.08
C LEU A 98 -2.93 17.79 6.22
N ALA A 99 -4.23 17.73 5.91
CA ALA A 99 -5.27 17.50 6.92
C ALA A 99 -5.11 16.11 7.57
N ASP A 100 -4.86 15.08 6.77
CA ASP A 100 -4.61 13.72 7.26
C ASP A 100 -3.37 13.65 8.16
N VAL A 101 -2.28 14.30 7.76
CA VAL A 101 -1.05 14.38 8.56
C VAL A 101 -1.27 15.07 9.89
N ARG A 102 -2.05 16.16 9.93
CA ARG A 102 -2.36 16.86 11.19
C ARG A 102 -3.27 16.06 12.11
N ALA A 103 -4.06 15.16 11.56
CA ALA A 103 -5.04 14.36 12.33
C ALA A 103 -4.44 13.09 12.95
N ARG A 104 -3.20 12.71 12.59
CA ARG A 104 -2.57 11.44 13.00
C ARG A 104 -1.15 11.66 13.48
N GLU A 105 -0.72 10.85 14.42
CA GLU A 105 0.67 10.81 14.86
C GLU A 105 1.58 10.20 13.77
N HIS A 106 1.11 9.13 13.13
CA HIS A 106 1.78 8.48 12.00
C HIS A 106 0.83 8.36 10.82
N THR A 107 1.26 8.86 9.66
CA THR A 107 0.49 8.80 8.42
C THR A 107 1.21 7.96 7.38
N LEU A 108 0.60 6.84 6.98
CA LEU A 108 1.03 6.06 5.82
C LEU A 108 0.10 6.41 4.66
N MET A 109 0.60 7.27 3.81
CA MET A 109 -0.15 7.85 2.71
C MET A 109 0.09 7.13 1.40
N VAL A 110 -0.96 6.98 0.60
CA VAL A 110 -0.88 6.49 -0.77
C VAL A 110 -1.07 7.64 -1.74
N VAL A 111 -0.07 7.86 -2.57
CA VAL A 111 -0.13 8.75 -3.74
C VAL A 111 0.35 7.99 -4.98
N HIS A 112 0.01 8.48 -6.17
CA HIS A 112 0.19 7.75 -7.41
C HIS A 112 1.04 8.56 -8.41
N ASP A 113 1.98 7.89 -9.05
CA ASP A 113 2.73 8.42 -10.18
C ASP A 113 1.94 8.17 -11.48
N LEU A 114 0.86 8.94 -11.65
CA LEU A 114 -0.01 8.89 -12.81
C LEU A 114 0.13 10.19 -13.63
N PRO A 115 -0.17 10.16 -14.94
CA PRO A 115 -0.09 11.35 -15.80
C PRO A 115 -1.28 12.30 -15.55
N SER A 116 -1.63 12.52 -14.27
CA SER A 116 -2.71 13.43 -13.84
C SER A 116 -2.21 14.85 -13.55
N GLY A 117 -0.88 15.05 -13.46
CA GLY A 117 -0.27 16.29 -13.00
C GLY A 117 -0.24 16.45 -11.47
N ALA A 118 -0.75 15.48 -10.70
CA ALA A 118 -0.79 15.57 -9.25
C ALA A 118 0.61 15.65 -8.63
N MET A 119 1.57 14.93 -9.22
CA MET A 119 2.96 14.90 -8.70
C MET A 119 3.74 16.20 -8.94
N ASP A 120 3.25 17.11 -9.80
CA ASP A 120 3.81 18.47 -9.89
C ASP A 120 3.67 19.23 -8.56
N GLY A 121 2.70 18.87 -7.75
CA GLY A 121 2.47 19.42 -6.41
C GLY A 121 3.33 18.80 -5.30
N LEU A 122 4.04 17.68 -5.57
CA LEU A 122 4.82 16.97 -4.55
C LEU A 122 5.89 17.83 -3.86
N PRO A 123 6.68 18.66 -4.58
CA PRO A 123 7.64 19.56 -3.91
C PRO A 123 6.95 20.49 -2.91
N ARG A 124 5.82 21.11 -3.28
CA ARG A 124 5.04 21.97 -2.38
C ARG A 124 4.57 21.19 -1.14
N PHE A 125 4.08 19.99 -1.32
CA PHE A 125 3.64 19.15 -0.20
C PHE A 125 4.79 18.85 0.78
N LEU A 126 5.97 18.49 0.26
CA LEU A 126 7.16 18.22 1.09
C LEU A 126 7.64 19.48 1.82
N ASP A 127 7.63 20.63 1.16
CA ASP A 127 7.96 21.92 1.79
C ASP A 127 7.01 22.28 2.94
N GLU A 128 5.70 21.97 2.80
CA GLU A 128 4.71 22.21 3.87
C GLU A 128 4.91 21.26 5.06
N LEU A 129 5.30 20.00 4.82
CA LEU A 129 5.67 19.08 5.89
C LEU A 129 6.87 19.58 6.68
N ASP A 130 7.94 20.01 5.99
CA ASP A 130 9.15 20.54 6.61
C ASP A 130 8.84 21.79 7.44
N ARG A 131 8.11 22.76 6.90
CA ARG A 131 7.67 23.97 7.63
C ARG A 131 6.82 23.65 8.86
N SER A 132 6.09 22.54 8.83
CA SER A 132 5.24 22.09 9.94
C SER A 132 6.01 21.24 10.95
N GLY A 133 7.29 20.98 10.75
CA GLY A 133 8.12 20.12 11.60
C GLY A 133 7.74 18.64 11.52
N VAL A 134 7.12 18.22 10.43
CA VAL A 134 6.71 16.83 10.22
C VAL A 134 7.83 16.06 9.54
N ALA A 135 8.34 15.04 10.21
CA ALA A 135 9.39 14.18 9.68
C ALA A 135 8.82 13.16 8.69
N VAL A 136 9.47 13.03 7.53
CA VAL A 136 9.23 11.91 6.59
C VAL A 136 10.14 10.74 6.98
N THR A 137 9.55 9.57 7.21
CA THR A 137 10.28 8.37 7.67
C THR A 137 9.98 7.17 6.77
N ALA A 138 10.85 6.18 6.78
CA ALA A 138 10.63 4.88 6.16
C ALA A 138 9.99 3.85 7.14
N GLU A 139 9.72 4.23 8.37
CA GLU A 139 9.02 3.38 9.34
C GLU A 139 7.55 3.23 8.95
N LEU A 140 7.01 2.04 9.19
CA LEU A 140 5.62 1.73 8.87
C LEU A 140 4.80 1.75 10.17
N PRO A 141 3.69 2.50 10.24
CA PRO A 141 2.79 2.47 11.38
C PRO A 141 2.27 1.05 11.63
N THR A 142 2.31 0.61 12.88
CA THR A 142 1.94 -0.77 13.24
C THR A 142 0.51 -1.12 12.84
N GLU A 143 -0.42 -0.17 12.95
CA GLU A 143 -1.81 -0.32 12.53
C GLU A 143 -1.99 -0.55 11.02
N CYS A 144 -0.99 -0.16 10.21
CA CYS A 144 -1.00 -0.36 8.77
C CYS A 144 -0.30 -1.67 8.34
N VAL A 145 0.20 -2.49 9.27
CA VAL A 145 1.00 -3.67 8.93
C VAL A 145 0.42 -4.93 9.61
N PRO A 146 -0.70 -5.48 9.10
CA PRO A 146 -1.37 -6.62 9.75
C PRO A 146 -0.61 -7.94 9.64
N ILE A 147 0.32 -8.06 8.68
CA ILE A 147 1.18 -9.25 8.52
C ILE A 147 2.64 -8.76 8.46
N VAL A 148 3.49 -9.30 9.32
CA VAL A 148 4.92 -8.98 9.37
C VAL A 148 5.74 -10.24 9.21
N GLY A 149 6.53 -10.35 8.13
CA GLY A 149 7.39 -11.51 7.87
C GLY A 149 6.64 -12.84 7.88
N GLY A 150 5.40 -12.86 7.35
CA GLY A 150 4.51 -14.02 7.35
C GLY A 150 3.76 -14.29 8.66
N ARG A 151 3.86 -13.42 9.65
CA ARG A 151 3.10 -13.55 10.91
C ARG A 151 1.95 -12.56 10.93
N ILE A 152 0.73 -13.05 11.10
CA ILE A 152 -0.45 -12.20 11.31
C ILE A 152 -0.34 -11.60 12.72
N ILE A 153 -0.25 -10.28 12.81
CA ILE A 153 -0.14 -9.53 14.07
C ILE A 153 -1.40 -8.72 14.38
N SER A 154 -2.28 -8.53 13.39
CA SER A 154 -3.59 -7.90 13.54
C SER A 154 -4.64 -8.62 12.69
N PRO A 155 -5.93 -8.58 13.05
CA PRO A 155 -7.00 -9.22 12.27
C PRO A 155 -7.04 -8.74 10.81
N VAL A 156 -7.22 -9.68 9.88
CA VAL A 156 -7.33 -9.42 8.43
C VAL A 156 -8.72 -9.77 7.86
N ASP A 157 -9.63 -10.29 8.69
CA ASP A 157 -10.94 -10.77 8.22
C ASP A 157 -11.81 -9.67 7.62
N HIS A 158 -11.64 -8.42 8.06
CA HIS A 158 -12.33 -7.25 7.51
C HIS A 158 -11.86 -6.89 6.08
N LEU A 159 -10.75 -7.45 5.62
CA LEU A 159 -10.19 -7.27 4.27
C LEU A 159 -10.60 -8.39 3.31
N MET A 160 -11.33 -9.41 3.79
CA MET A 160 -11.71 -10.58 3.00
C MET A 160 -13.23 -10.70 2.86
N PRO A 161 -13.73 -11.28 1.74
CA PRO A 161 -15.14 -11.67 1.63
C PRO A 161 -15.56 -12.56 2.80
N LEU A 162 -16.83 -12.49 3.16
CA LEU A 162 -17.42 -13.46 4.10
C LEU A 162 -17.40 -14.83 3.43
N ASP A 163 -16.93 -15.84 4.16
CA ASP A 163 -17.07 -17.22 3.72
C ASP A 163 -18.59 -17.55 3.63
N ASN A 164 -19.08 -17.90 2.44
CA ASN A 164 -20.43 -18.35 2.20
C ASN A 164 -20.57 -19.83 2.59
#